data_860a7d31394bec2d46944ec5f60130a8
#
_entry.id   860a7d31394bec2d46944ec5f60130a8
#
_cell.length_a   1.000
_cell.length_b   1.000
_cell.length_c   1.000
_cell.angle_alpha   90.00
_cell.angle_beta   90.00
_cell.angle_gamma   90.00
#
_symmetry.space_group_name_H-M   'P 1'
#
loop_
_entity.id
_entity.type
_entity.pdbx_description
1 polymer ?
#
loop_
_entity_poly.entity_id
_entity_poly.type
_entity_poly.pdbx_seq_one_letter_code
_entity_poly.pdbx_strand_id
1 'polypeptide(L)'
;RAAFSLIAALAVHDKQAQDERFLALLPIIRRHANDDRNFVRKAVNWALRQIGKRNGVLREAAIATAEAIRADETRSGRWIASDALRELRGRG
;
A
#
# COMPACT_ATOMS: atom_id res chain seq x y z
N ARG A 1 8.49 -11.49 -2.18
CA ARG A 1 8.18 -11.57 -0.74
C ARG A 1 9.01 -10.62 0.09
N ALA A 2 10.31 -10.85 0.11
CA ALA A 2 11.23 -9.97 0.84
C ALA A 2 11.13 -8.54 0.33
N ALA A 3 10.73 -8.36 -0.92
CA ALA A 3 10.61 -7.04 -1.53
C ALA A 3 9.58 -6.17 -0.81
N PHE A 4 8.46 -6.73 -0.38
CA PHE A 4 7.44 -5.92 0.29
C PHE A 4 7.87 -5.51 1.68
N SER A 5 8.56 -6.38 2.40
CA SER A 5 9.10 -6.04 3.71
C SER A 5 10.15 -4.94 3.57
N LEU A 6 10.97 -5.01 2.53
CA LEU A 6 12.00 -4.02 2.27
C LEU A 6 11.38 -2.67 1.90
N ILE A 7 10.36 -2.68 1.05
CA ILE A 7 9.64 -1.46 0.65
C ILE A 7 9.05 -0.77 1.87
N ALA A 8 8.38 -1.53 2.71
CA ALA A 8 7.75 -0.97 3.89
C ALA A 8 8.80 -0.45 4.88
N ALA A 9 9.92 -1.14 5.01
CA ALA A 9 11.01 -0.68 5.86
C ALA A 9 11.59 0.64 5.34
N LEU A 10 11.74 0.78 4.03
CA LEU A 10 12.20 2.03 3.44
C LEU A 10 11.23 3.16 3.71
N ALA A 11 9.94 2.90 3.62
CA ALA A 11 8.93 3.92 3.88
C ALA A 11 8.95 4.39 5.33
N VAL A 12 9.31 3.51 6.26
CA VAL A 12 9.37 3.83 7.68
C VAL A 12 10.71 4.46 8.06
N HIS A 13 11.81 3.93 7.55
CA HIS A 13 13.14 4.28 8.04
C HIS A 13 13.90 5.25 7.17
N ASP A 14 13.69 5.24 5.87
CA ASP A 14 14.40 6.13 4.96
C ASP A 14 13.59 7.39 4.71
N LYS A 15 13.79 8.39 5.56
CA LYS A 15 13.06 9.65 5.44
C LYS A 15 13.52 10.50 4.27
N GLN A 16 14.63 10.14 3.66
CA GLN A 16 15.17 10.91 2.53
C GLN A 16 14.80 10.30 1.19
N ALA A 17 14.18 9.13 1.18
CA ALA A 17 13.73 8.52 -0.05
C ALA A 17 12.70 9.42 -0.74
N GLN A 18 12.86 9.59 -2.05
CA GLN A 18 11.99 10.48 -2.81
C GLN A 18 10.62 9.84 -3.03
N ASP A 19 9.60 10.68 -3.11
CA ASP A 19 8.23 10.23 -3.32
C ASP A 19 8.09 9.41 -4.60
N GLU A 20 8.84 9.75 -5.65
CA GLU A 20 8.77 9.04 -6.91
C GLU A 20 9.05 7.55 -6.76
N ARG A 21 9.92 7.17 -5.83
CA ARG A 21 10.21 5.76 -5.56
C ARG A 21 8.96 5.04 -5.09
N PHE A 22 8.22 5.66 -4.19
CA PHE A 22 7.03 5.03 -3.63
C PHE A 22 5.88 5.05 -4.62
N LEU A 23 5.77 6.13 -5.40
CA LEU A 23 4.76 6.19 -6.46
C LEU A 23 4.98 5.08 -7.49
N ALA A 24 6.24 4.79 -7.83
CA ALA A 24 6.55 3.72 -8.77
C ALA A 24 6.24 2.33 -8.22
N LEU A 25 6.22 2.19 -6.88
CA LEU A 25 5.93 0.91 -6.24
C LEU A 25 4.43 0.62 -6.11
N LEU A 26 3.60 1.65 -6.14
CA LEU A 26 2.16 1.47 -5.97
C LEU A 26 1.52 0.56 -7.02
N PRO A 27 1.86 0.65 -8.32
CA PRO A 27 1.33 -0.30 -9.29
C PRO A 27 1.73 -1.75 -9.01
N ILE A 28 2.93 -1.95 -8.47
CA ILE A 28 3.40 -3.28 -8.09
C ILE A 28 2.59 -3.80 -6.91
N ILE A 29 2.32 -2.94 -5.94
CA ILE A 29 1.47 -3.27 -4.79
C ILE A 29 0.08 -3.69 -5.27
N ARG A 30 -0.50 -2.94 -6.19
CA ARG A 30 -1.82 -3.28 -6.74
C ARG A 30 -1.81 -4.66 -7.39
N ARG A 31 -0.77 -4.97 -8.16
CA ARG A 31 -0.65 -6.25 -8.83
C ARG A 31 -0.64 -7.39 -7.82
N HIS A 32 0.13 -7.25 -6.75
CA HIS A 32 0.26 -8.29 -5.75
C HIS A 32 -0.88 -8.33 -4.74
N ALA A 33 -1.73 -7.31 -4.74
CA ALA A 33 -2.89 -7.29 -3.87
C ALA A 33 -3.89 -8.40 -4.20
N ASN A 34 -3.79 -9.00 -5.39
CA ASN A 34 -4.66 -10.09 -5.80
C ASN A 34 -4.20 -11.45 -5.30
N ASP A 35 -3.04 -11.51 -4.65
CA ASP A 35 -2.49 -12.77 -4.14
C ASP A 35 -3.18 -13.13 -2.82
N ASP A 36 -3.83 -14.30 -2.78
CA ASP A 36 -4.59 -14.74 -1.63
C ASP A 36 -3.73 -15.32 -0.50
N ARG A 37 -2.43 -15.47 -0.73
CA ARG A 37 -1.57 -15.98 0.32
C ARG A 37 -1.54 -15.00 1.49
N ASN A 38 -1.74 -15.55 2.68
CA ASN A 38 -1.98 -14.73 3.86
C ASN A 38 -0.82 -13.78 4.17
N PHE A 39 0.41 -14.27 4.10
CA PHE A 39 1.55 -13.42 4.41
C PHE A 39 1.81 -12.36 3.35
N VAL A 40 1.50 -12.64 2.08
CA VAL A 40 1.62 -11.64 1.02
C VAL A 40 0.58 -10.55 1.22
N ARG A 41 -0.65 -10.94 1.51
CA ARG A 41 -1.75 -10.00 1.75
C ARG A 41 -1.41 -9.03 2.88
N LYS A 42 -0.89 -9.56 3.98
CA LYS A 42 -0.53 -8.72 5.13
C LYS A 42 0.63 -7.79 4.80
N ALA A 43 1.62 -8.27 4.07
CA ALA A 43 2.78 -7.46 3.70
C ALA A 43 2.38 -6.34 2.75
N VAL A 44 1.54 -6.64 1.77
CA VAL A 44 1.05 -5.64 0.82
C VAL A 44 0.25 -4.56 1.54
N ASN A 45 -0.65 -4.96 2.42
CA ASN A 45 -1.44 -4.02 3.20
C ASN A 45 -0.56 -3.12 4.06
N TRP A 46 0.42 -3.71 4.74
CA TRP A 46 1.32 -2.94 5.58
C TRP A 46 2.13 -1.94 4.75
N ALA A 47 2.68 -2.39 3.62
CA ALA A 47 3.45 -1.52 2.75
C ALA A 47 2.61 -0.34 2.25
N LEU A 48 1.39 -0.61 1.81
CA LEU A 48 0.48 0.42 1.32
C LEU A 48 0.18 1.46 2.40
N ARG A 49 -0.09 1.02 3.62
CA ARG A 49 -0.37 1.94 4.72
C ARG A 49 0.84 2.77 5.10
N GLN A 50 2.03 2.17 5.12
CA GLN A 50 3.24 2.90 5.46
C GLN A 50 3.56 3.97 4.42
N ILE A 51 3.40 3.66 3.14
CA ILE A 51 3.57 4.65 2.08
C ILE A 51 2.58 5.79 2.27
N GLY A 52 1.32 5.47 2.55
CA GLY A 52 0.28 6.48 2.71
C GLY A 52 0.46 7.37 3.92
N LYS A 53 1.17 6.89 4.94
CA LYS A 53 1.41 7.67 6.16
C LYS A 53 2.60 8.61 6.04
N ARG A 54 3.38 8.49 4.97
CA ARG A 54 4.62 9.22 4.83
C ARG A 54 4.41 10.73 4.67
N ASN A 55 3.48 11.12 3.78
CA ASN A 55 3.12 12.53 3.60
C ASN A 55 1.79 12.62 2.84
N GLY A 56 1.29 13.85 2.66
CA GLY A 56 -0.02 14.06 2.03
C GLY A 56 -0.08 13.63 0.58
N VAL A 57 1.00 13.85 -0.17
CA VAL A 57 1.04 13.45 -1.58
C VAL A 57 0.95 11.93 -1.69
N LEU A 58 1.75 11.21 -0.91
CA LEU A 58 1.73 9.75 -0.93
C LEU A 58 0.43 9.20 -0.34
N ARG A 59 -0.17 9.90 0.62
CA ARG A 59 -1.46 9.49 1.16
C ARG A 59 -2.53 9.48 0.08
N GLU A 60 -2.59 10.54 -0.72
CA GLU A 60 -3.56 10.61 -1.81
C GLU A 60 -3.30 9.53 -2.86
N ALA A 61 -2.03 9.29 -3.20
CA ALA A 61 -1.68 8.25 -4.16
C ALA A 61 -2.01 6.86 -3.61
N ALA A 62 -1.77 6.63 -2.32
CA ALA A 62 -2.08 5.34 -1.70
C ALA A 62 -3.59 5.11 -1.63
N ILE A 63 -4.36 6.15 -1.34
CA ILE A 63 -5.82 6.06 -1.34
C ILE A 63 -6.33 5.70 -2.74
N ALA A 64 -5.81 6.37 -3.77
CA ALA A 64 -6.19 6.07 -5.14
C ALA A 64 -5.84 4.63 -5.52
N THR A 65 -4.68 4.15 -5.08
CA THR A 65 -4.27 2.78 -5.33
C THR A 65 -5.18 1.79 -4.61
N ALA A 66 -5.54 2.08 -3.36
CA ALA A 66 -6.44 1.23 -2.59
C ALA A 66 -7.82 1.16 -3.25
N GLU A 67 -8.31 2.27 -3.78
CA GLU A 67 -9.59 2.28 -4.48
C GLU A 67 -9.53 1.47 -5.76
N ALA A 68 -8.40 1.53 -6.48
CA ALA A 68 -8.20 0.71 -7.68
C ALA A 68 -8.16 -0.78 -7.32
N ILE A 69 -7.51 -1.13 -6.22
CA ILE A 69 -7.49 -2.51 -5.72
C ILE A 69 -8.90 -2.99 -5.40
N ARG A 70 -9.68 -2.13 -4.77
CA ARG A 70 -11.08 -2.47 -4.45
C ARG A 70 -11.88 -2.72 -5.71
N ALA A 71 -11.64 -1.94 -6.76
CA ALA A 71 -12.33 -2.09 -8.03
C ALA A 71 -11.96 -3.38 -8.76
N ASP A 72 -10.82 -3.98 -8.42
CA ASP A 72 -10.43 -5.26 -9.00
C ASP A 72 -11.27 -6.43 -8.47
N GLU A 73 -12.02 -6.22 -7.41
CA GLU A 73 -13.02 -7.14 -6.86
C GLU A 73 -12.49 -8.52 -6.50
N THR A 74 -11.24 -8.61 -6.05
CA THR A 74 -10.68 -9.86 -5.52
C THR A 74 -10.89 -9.91 -4.02
N ARG A 75 -10.90 -11.13 -3.44
CA ARG A 75 -11.09 -11.30 -2.00
C ARG A 75 -9.98 -10.59 -1.22
N SER A 76 -8.72 -10.86 -1.55
CA SER A 76 -7.58 -10.23 -0.89
C SER A 76 -7.58 -8.73 -1.11
N GLY A 77 -7.86 -8.31 -2.33
CA GLY A 77 -7.89 -6.89 -2.67
C GLY A 77 -8.94 -6.13 -1.88
N ARG A 78 -10.12 -6.70 -1.71
CA ARG A 78 -11.19 -6.06 -0.92
C ARG A 78 -10.75 -5.87 0.52
N TRP A 79 -10.13 -6.88 1.11
CA TRP A 79 -9.67 -6.80 2.49
C TRP A 79 -8.59 -5.73 2.63
N ILE A 80 -7.60 -5.76 1.73
CA ILE A 80 -6.51 -4.80 1.74
C ILE A 80 -7.04 -3.38 1.58
N ALA A 81 -7.91 -3.18 0.58
CA ALA A 81 -8.45 -1.86 0.28
C ALA A 81 -9.28 -1.32 1.45
N SER A 82 -10.14 -2.16 2.03
CA SER A 82 -10.97 -1.73 3.15
C SER A 82 -10.13 -1.30 4.33
N ASP A 83 -9.12 -2.10 4.68
CA ASP A 83 -8.28 -1.82 5.83
C ASP A 83 -7.41 -0.59 5.58
N ALA A 84 -6.80 -0.49 4.40
CA ALA A 84 -5.95 0.63 4.07
C ALA A 84 -6.74 1.94 3.99
N LEU A 85 -7.90 1.91 3.35
CA LEU A 85 -8.74 3.10 3.23
C LEU A 85 -9.21 3.60 4.59
N ARG A 86 -9.62 2.67 5.45
CA ARG A 86 -10.05 3.04 6.80
C ARG A 86 -8.92 3.72 7.56
N GLU A 87 -7.71 3.18 7.48
CA GLU A 87 -6.57 3.74 8.17
C GLU A 87 -6.18 5.10 7.60
N LEU A 88 -6.12 5.22 6.27
CA LEU A 88 -5.64 6.44 5.63
C LEU A 88 -6.67 7.57 5.68
N ARG A 89 -7.95 7.25 5.50
CA ARG A 89 -9.02 8.26 5.57
C ARG A 89 -9.35 8.64 7.00
N GLY A 90 -9.23 7.70 7.91
CA GLY A 90 -9.51 7.97 9.32
C GLY A 90 -8.57 8.97 9.95
N ARG A 91 -7.42 9.17 9.36
CA ARG A 91 -6.44 10.14 9.83
C ARG A 91 -6.59 11.52 9.21
N GLY A 92 -7.43 11.59 8.23
CA GLY A 92 -7.67 12.82 7.49
C GLY A 92 -8.28 13.85 8.32
#